data_2358045c0c154808834e17704388319a
#
_entry.id   2358045c0c154808834e17704388319a
#
_cell.length_a   1.000
_cell.length_b   1.000
_cell.length_c   1.000
_cell.angle_alpha   90.00
_cell.angle_beta   90.00
_cell.angle_gamma   90.00
#
_symmetry.space_group_name_H-M   'P 1'
#
loop_
_entity.id
_entity.type
_entity.pdbx_description
1 polymer ?
#
loop_
_entity_poly.entity_id
_entity_poly.type
_entity_poly.pdbx_seq_one_letter_code
_entity_poly.pdbx_strand_id
1 'polypeptide(L)'
;RDICTGVNETQADSKTVLAHKAETYIRNNYPDSELSLNDVAEELHVSPVYLSILFKKTKQVTFSDFLSEIRMEAARELVEHTGLKAYEIGERVGYVNANYFSCLFKRRYHVSVSEYRKQLGAT
;
A
#
# COMPACT_ATOMS: atom_id res chain seq x y z
N ARG A 1 3.10 12.18 26.71
CA ARG A 1 3.38 12.18 26.09
C ARG A 1 3.85 12.82 25.25
N ASP A 2 4.30 12.89 25.24
CA ASP A 2 4.65 13.25 24.23
C ASP A 2 4.49 14.55 23.85
N ILE A 3 3.91 15.31 24.49
CA ILE A 3 3.66 16.65 24.18
C ILE A 3 4.91 17.49 24.10
N CYS A 4 5.75 17.37 25.06
CA CYS A 4 6.95 18.18 25.03
C CYS A 4 7.87 17.78 23.91
N THR A 5 7.83 16.54 23.50
CA THR A 5 8.65 16.16 22.39
C THR A 5 8.19 16.83 21.12
N GLY A 6 6.91 17.16 21.05
CA GLY A 6 6.39 17.78 19.85
C GLY A 6 7.02 19.12 19.55
N VAL A 7 7.44 19.82 20.54
CA VAL A 7 8.03 21.14 20.32
C VAL A 7 9.36 21.03 19.61
N ASN A 8 10.22 20.17 20.10
CA ASN A 8 11.56 20.05 19.55
C ASN A 8 11.56 19.42 18.16
N GLU A 9 10.58 18.63 17.90
CA GLU A 9 10.56 17.86 16.67
C GLU A 9 9.69 18.46 15.61
N THR A 10 9.23 19.69 15.82
CA THR A 10 8.27 20.28 14.91
C THR A 10 8.72 20.23 13.46
N GLN A 11 9.94 20.63 13.18
CA GLN A 11 10.40 20.67 11.80
C GLN A 11 10.66 19.29 11.23
N ALA A 12 11.29 18.44 12.01
CA ALA A 12 11.47 17.05 11.60
C ALA A 12 10.11 16.37 11.50
N ASP A 13 9.23 16.69 12.45
CA ASP A 13 7.90 16.14 12.48
C ASP A 13 7.06 16.56 11.30
N SER A 14 7.28 17.75 10.75
CA SER A 14 6.55 18.19 9.58
C SER A 14 6.64 17.19 8.45
N LYS A 15 7.86 16.76 8.17
CA LYS A 15 8.08 15.79 7.09
C LYS A 15 7.55 14.42 7.46
N THR A 16 7.77 14.01 8.70
CA THR A 16 7.27 12.74 9.18
C THR A 16 5.75 12.70 9.18
N VAL A 17 5.13 13.81 9.62
CA VAL A 17 3.68 13.90 9.63
C VAL A 17 3.13 13.85 8.21
N LEU A 18 3.78 14.54 7.29
CA LEU A 18 3.33 14.54 5.90
C LEU A 18 3.44 13.14 5.29
N ALA A 19 4.55 12.46 5.55
CA ALA A 19 4.71 11.09 5.06
C ALA A 19 3.66 10.17 5.68
N HIS A 20 3.36 10.36 6.96
CA HIS A 20 2.35 9.56 7.63
C HIS A 20 0.95 9.83 7.06
N LYS A 21 0.67 11.09 6.76
CA LYS A 21 -0.61 11.43 6.13
C LYS A 21 -0.74 10.79 4.76
N ALA A 22 0.37 10.75 4.02
CA ALA A 22 0.37 10.09 2.72
C ALA A 22 0.09 8.61 2.89
N GLU A 23 0.73 7.99 3.83
CA GLU A 23 0.52 6.56 4.10
C GLU A 23 -0.93 6.30 4.48
N THR A 24 -1.48 7.12 5.36
CA THR A 24 -2.87 6.97 5.79
C THR A 24 -3.83 7.10 4.61
N TYR A 25 -3.58 8.09 3.77
CA TYR A 25 -4.43 8.29 2.59
C TYR A 25 -4.36 7.08 1.66
N ILE A 26 -3.16 6.55 1.47
CA ILE A 26 -2.98 5.37 0.63
C ILE A 26 -3.71 4.18 1.23
N ARG A 27 -3.58 3.97 2.53
CA ARG A 27 -4.24 2.83 3.18
C ARG A 27 -5.76 2.94 3.14
N ASN A 28 -6.28 4.16 3.11
CA ASN A 28 -7.72 4.36 3.03
C ASN A 28 -8.26 4.30 1.61
N ASN A 29 -7.39 4.36 0.61
CA ASN A 29 -7.84 4.48 -0.78
C ASN A 29 -7.19 3.47 -1.72
N TYR A 30 -6.43 2.53 -1.22
CA TYR A 30 -5.72 1.59 -2.10
C TYR A 30 -6.65 0.74 -2.98
N PRO A 31 -7.91 0.48 -2.60
CA PRO A 31 -8.78 -0.29 -3.50
C PRO A 31 -9.15 0.46 -4.77
N ASP A 32 -8.95 1.76 -4.78
CA ASP A 32 -9.17 2.55 -5.99
C ASP A 32 -8.05 2.25 -6.97
N SER A 33 -8.39 1.60 -8.08
CA SER A 33 -7.39 1.17 -9.06
C SER A 33 -6.68 2.36 -9.71
N GLU A 34 -7.27 3.54 -9.63
CA GLU A 34 -6.71 4.73 -10.25
C GLU A 34 -5.94 5.62 -9.29
N LEU A 35 -5.79 5.18 -8.06
CA LEU A 35 -5.05 5.97 -7.09
C LEU A 35 -3.63 6.20 -7.58
N SER A 36 -3.20 7.45 -7.61
CA SER A 36 -1.90 7.83 -8.12
C SER A 36 -1.18 8.75 -7.15
N LEU A 37 0.10 8.91 -7.41
CA LEU A 37 0.91 9.85 -6.64
C LEU A 37 0.33 11.26 -6.71
N ASN A 38 -0.18 11.63 -7.90
CA ASN A 38 -0.78 12.95 -8.08
C ASN A 38 -1.98 13.14 -7.16
N ASP A 39 -2.80 12.11 -7.01
CA ASP A 39 -3.97 12.20 -6.14
C ASP A 39 -3.56 12.45 -4.69
N VAL A 40 -2.56 11.74 -4.23
CA VAL A 40 -2.10 11.90 -2.86
C VAL A 40 -1.48 13.28 -2.66
N ALA A 41 -0.68 13.71 -3.63
CA ALA A 41 -0.05 15.04 -3.55
C ALA A 41 -1.09 16.14 -3.51
N GLU A 42 -2.14 16.00 -4.31
CA GLU A 42 -3.21 16.98 -4.34
C GLU A 42 -3.93 17.04 -3.00
N GLU A 43 -4.20 15.88 -2.44
CA GLU A 43 -4.87 15.80 -1.14
C GLU A 43 -4.05 16.48 -0.06
N LEU A 44 -2.73 16.35 -0.14
CA LEU A 44 -1.84 16.90 0.88
C LEU A 44 -1.35 18.31 0.55
N HIS A 45 -1.78 18.84 -0.60
CA HIS A 45 -1.45 20.20 -1.03
C HIS A 45 0.05 20.39 -1.23
N VAL A 46 0.70 19.38 -1.83
CA VAL A 46 2.12 19.46 -2.15
C VAL A 46 2.31 19.05 -3.60
N SER A 47 3.50 19.33 -4.15
CA SER A 47 3.76 18.90 -5.51
C SER A 47 4.05 17.40 -5.55
N PRO A 48 3.70 16.73 -6.66
CA PRO A 48 4.01 15.31 -6.78
C PRO A 48 5.50 15.03 -6.69
N VAL A 49 6.33 15.90 -7.24
CA VAL A 49 7.78 15.71 -7.20
C VAL A 49 8.26 15.75 -5.77
N TYR A 50 7.80 16.74 -5.01
CA TYR A 50 8.21 16.85 -3.62
C TYR A 50 7.77 15.62 -2.82
N LEU A 51 6.52 15.21 -3.01
CA LEU A 51 6.00 14.04 -2.30
C LEU A 51 6.78 12.79 -2.65
N SER A 52 7.13 12.63 -3.93
CA SER A 52 7.90 11.47 -4.37
C SER A 52 9.25 11.41 -3.65
N ILE A 53 9.94 12.53 -3.61
CA ILE A 53 11.24 12.60 -2.96
C ILE A 53 11.12 12.34 -1.46
N LEU A 54 10.14 12.98 -0.84
CA LEU A 54 9.91 12.82 0.58
C LEU A 54 9.58 11.38 0.94
N PHE A 55 8.73 10.76 0.14
CA PHE A 55 8.29 9.41 0.39
C PHE A 55 9.47 8.43 0.30
N LYS A 56 10.28 8.58 -0.75
CA LYS A 56 11.45 7.73 -0.91
C LYS A 56 12.41 7.89 0.24
N LYS A 57 12.54 9.12 0.71
CA LYS A 57 13.48 9.43 1.79
C LYS A 57 13.01 8.88 3.13
N THR A 58 11.72 8.99 3.41
CA THR A 58 11.18 8.59 4.72
C THR A 58 10.80 7.13 4.77
N LYS A 59 10.32 6.56 3.67
CA LYS A 59 9.86 5.18 3.64
C LYS A 59 10.84 4.23 2.99
N GLN A 60 11.86 4.75 2.33
CA GLN A 60 12.90 3.94 1.66
C GLN A 60 12.39 3.18 0.46
N VAL A 61 11.19 3.44 0.00
CA VAL A 61 10.61 2.81 -1.19
C VAL A 61 9.87 3.87 -1.98
N THR A 62 9.63 3.58 -3.25
CA THR A 62 8.85 4.50 -4.08
C THR A 62 7.38 4.41 -3.70
N PHE A 63 6.63 5.43 -4.13
CA PHE A 63 5.18 5.40 -3.93
C PHE A 63 4.55 4.16 -4.55
N SER A 64 4.96 3.84 -5.78
CA SER A 64 4.41 2.67 -6.47
C SER A 64 4.67 1.38 -5.72
N ASP A 65 5.89 1.22 -5.23
CA ASP A 65 6.23 0.03 -4.48
C ASP A 65 5.46 -0.06 -3.18
N PHE A 66 5.30 1.08 -2.51
CA PHE A 66 4.57 1.12 -1.25
C PHE A 66 3.11 0.76 -1.46
N LEU A 67 2.49 1.34 -2.50
CA LEU A 67 1.10 1.04 -2.82
C LEU A 67 0.91 -0.43 -3.16
N SER A 68 1.84 -0.97 -3.96
CA SER A 68 1.79 -2.37 -4.33
C SER A 68 1.89 -3.28 -3.10
N GLU A 69 2.77 -2.91 -2.18
CA GLU A 69 2.94 -3.68 -0.95
C GLU A 69 1.66 -3.69 -0.13
N ILE A 70 1.02 -2.53 0.03
CA ILE A 70 -0.22 -2.44 0.78
C ILE A 70 -1.30 -3.31 0.12
N ARG A 71 -1.40 -3.24 -1.20
CA ARG A 71 -2.39 -4.02 -1.93
C ARG A 71 -2.14 -5.51 -1.78
N MET A 72 -0.87 -5.92 -1.82
CA MET A 72 -0.54 -7.34 -1.68
C MET A 72 -0.80 -7.84 -0.28
N GLU A 73 -0.53 -7.03 0.74
CA GLU A 73 -0.83 -7.41 2.11
C GLU A 73 -2.34 -7.59 2.29
N ALA A 74 -3.12 -6.67 1.73
CA ALA A 74 -4.57 -6.79 1.79
C ALA A 74 -5.05 -8.03 1.04
N ALA A 75 -4.41 -8.33 -0.09
CA ALA A 75 -4.76 -9.52 -0.85
C ALA A 75 -4.49 -10.79 -0.04
N ARG A 76 -3.36 -10.84 0.64
CA ARG A 76 -3.03 -12.00 1.46
C ARG A 76 -4.07 -12.20 2.55
N GLU A 77 -4.51 -11.11 3.18
CA GLU A 77 -5.56 -11.20 4.18
C GLU A 77 -6.83 -11.82 3.62
N LEU A 78 -7.21 -11.41 2.41
CA LEU A 78 -8.40 -11.95 1.78
C LEU A 78 -8.20 -13.42 1.40
N VAL A 79 -7.01 -13.79 0.97
CA VAL A 79 -6.71 -15.19 0.65
C VAL A 79 -6.87 -16.05 1.90
N GLU A 80 -6.40 -15.56 3.04
CA GLU A 80 -6.39 -16.33 4.26
C GLU A 80 -7.76 -16.39 4.95
N HIS A 81 -8.57 -15.36 4.78
CA HIS A 81 -9.79 -15.24 5.56
C HIS A 81 -11.08 -15.29 4.75
N THR A 82 -11.01 -15.45 3.44
CA THR A 82 -12.20 -15.54 2.60
C THR A 82 -12.07 -16.65 1.59
N GLY A 83 -13.18 -16.96 0.94
CA GLY A 83 -13.18 -17.92 -0.15
C GLY A 83 -13.17 -17.27 -1.52
N LEU A 84 -12.84 -15.98 -1.59
CA LEU A 84 -12.87 -15.25 -2.84
C LEU A 84 -11.86 -15.82 -3.84
N LYS A 85 -12.23 -15.75 -5.11
CA LYS A 85 -11.34 -16.21 -6.18
C LYS A 85 -10.26 -15.15 -6.43
N ALA A 86 -9.17 -15.59 -7.05
CA ALA A 86 -8.04 -14.71 -7.29
C ALA A 86 -8.46 -13.42 -7.98
N TYR A 87 -9.29 -13.51 -9.01
CA TYR A 87 -9.68 -12.29 -9.73
C TYR A 87 -10.54 -11.37 -8.87
N GLU A 88 -11.33 -11.95 -7.99
CA GLU A 88 -12.16 -11.15 -7.07
C GLU A 88 -11.28 -10.43 -6.05
N ILE A 89 -10.27 -11.11 -5.56
CA ILE A 89 -9.32 -10.51 -4.62
C ILE A 89 -8.58 -9.36 -5.30
N GLY A 90 -8.10 -9.59 -6.53
CA GLY A 90 -7.42 -8.55 -7.27
C GLY A 90 -8.24 -7.29 -7.40
N GLU A 91 -9.51 -7.46 -7.76
CA GLU A 91 -10.42 -6.33 -7.89
C GLU A 91 -10.58 -5.57 -6.57
N ARG A 92 -10.73 -6.31 -5.50
CA ARG A 92 -10.96 -5.68 -4.19
C ARG A 92 -9.78 -4.88 -3.70
N VAL A 93 -8.57 -5.28 -4.08
CA VAL A 93 -7.39 -4.57 -3.61
C VAL A 93 -6.88 -3.53 -4.61
N GLY A 94 -7.57 -3.37 -5.75
CA GLY A 94 -7.27 -2.28 -6.65
C GLY A 94 -6.62 -2.63 -7.97
N TYR A 95 -6.65 -3.91 -8.36
CA TYR A 95 -6.07 -4.33 -9.64
C TYR A 95 -7.18 -4.70 -10.61
N VAL A 96 -7.26 -3.93 -11.69
CA VAL A 96 -8.27 -4.18 -12.72
C VAL A 96 -7.94 -5.43 -13.51
N ASN A 97 -6.66 -5.65 -13.77
CA ASN A 97 -6.21 -6.78 -14.59
C ASN A 97 -5.89 -7.98 -13.70
N ALA A 98 -6.70 -9.04 -13.84
CA ALA A 98 -6.55 -10.21 -12.99
C ALA A 98 -5.23 -10.93 -13.22
N ASN A 99 -4.77 -10.97 -14.47
CA ASN A 99 -3.50 -11.63 -14.78
C ASN A 99 -2.33 -10.89 -14.15
N TYR A 100 -2.37 -9.57 -14.22
CA TYR A 100 -1.33 -8.76 -13.62
C TYR A 100 -1.29 -8.97 -12.11
N PHE A 101 -2.46 -8.97 -11.48
CA PHE A 101 -2.54 -9.24 -10.04
C PHE A 101 -1.93 -10.60 -9.71
N SER A 102 -2.32 -11.63 -10.46
CA SER A 102 -1.82 -12.97 -10.19
C SER A 102 -0.31 -13.05 -10.30
N CYS A 103 0.25 -12.37 -11.30
CA CYS A 103 1.70 -12.33 -11.44
C CYS A 103 2.37 -11.64 -10.25
N LEU A 104 1.79 -10.53 -9.81
CA LEU A 104 2.34 -9.81 -8.66
C LEU A 104 2.26 -10.64 -7.39
N PHE A 105 1.12 -11.30 -7.19
CA PHE A 105 0.95 -12.12 -6.00
C PHE A 105 1.99 -13.25 -5.97
N LYS A 106 2.16 -13.92 -7.09
CA LYS A 106 3.13 -15.01 -7.17
C LYS A 106 4.54 -14.50 -6.96
N ARG A 107 4.85 -13.31 -7.51
CA ARG A 107 6.17 -12.73 -7.31
C ARG A 107 6.41 -12.38 -5.85
N ARG A 108 5.41 -11.86 -5.18
CA ARG A 108 5.55 -11.41 -3.80
C ARG A 108 5.59 -12.59 -2.81
N TYR A 109 4.75 -13.60 -3.03
CA TYR A 109 4.59 -14.69 -2.07
C TYR A 109 5.12 -16.02 -2.60
N HIS A 110 5.60 -16.06 -3.84
CA HIS A 110 6.28 -17.21 -4.44
C HIS A 110 5.36 -18.37 -4.77
N VAL A 111 4.06 -18.22 -4.58
CA VAL A 111 3.06 -19.22 -4.94
C VAL A 111 1.82 -18.51 -5.44
N SER A 112 1.00 -19.20 -6.20
CA SER A 112 -0.27 -18.65 -6.64
C SER A 112 -1.25 -18.61 -5.47
N VAL A 113 -2.38 -17.91 -5.68
CA VAL A 113 -3.43 -17.85 -4.66
C VAL A 113 -3.91 -19.26 -4.32
N SER A 114 -4.13 -20.08 -5.34
CA SER A 114 -4.59 -21.46 -5.14
C SER A 114 -3.58 -22.27 -4.32
N GLU A 115 -2.32 -22.14 -4.69
CA GLU A 115 -1.27 -22.86 -3.98
C GLU A 115 -1.14 -22.39 -2.54
N TYR A 116 -1.27 -21.09 -2.35
CA TYR A 116 -1.21 -20.51 -1.01
C TYR A 116 -2.30 -21.12 -0.13
N ARG A 117 -3.51 -21.23 -0.66
CA ARG A 117 -4.63 -21.82 0.07
C ARG A 117 -4.42 -23.29 0.36
N LYS A 118 -3.83 -24.01 -0.57
CA LYS A 118 -3.51 -25.41 -0.33
C LYS A 118 -2.54 -25.56 0.83
N GLN A 119 -1.55 -24.68 0.90
CA GLN A 119 -0.59 -24.73 1.99
C GLN A 119 -1.25 -24.43 3.32
N LEU A 120 -2.21 -23.50 3.34
CA LEU A 120 -2.95 -23.22 4.56
C LEU A 120 -3.78 -24.43 4.99
N GLY A 121 -4.40 -25.07 4.02
CA GLY A 121 -5.25 -26.24 4.32
C GLY A 121 -4.44 -27.45 4.72
N ALA A 122 -3.16 -27.49 4.35
CA ALA A 122 -2.33 -28.63 4.69
C ALA A 122 -1.91 -28.64 6.16
N THR A 123 -2.02 -27.49 6.79
CA THR A 123 -1.69 -27.43 8.22
C THR A 123 -2.92 -27.68 9.05
#